data_3bb74bc36ba9227f8ba1e1d6394ad896
#
_entry.id   3bb74bc36ba9227f8ba1e1d6394ad896
#
_cell.length_a   1.000
_cell.length_b   1.000
_cell.length_c   1.000
_cell.angle_alpha   90.00
_cell.angle_beta   90.00
_cell.angle_gamma   90.00
#
_symmetry.space_group_name_H-M   'P 1'
#
loop_
_entity.id
_entity.type
_entity.pdbx_description
1 polymer ?
#
loop_
_entity_poly.entity_id
_entity_poly.type
_entity_poly.pdbx_seq_one_letter_code
_entity_poly.pdbx_strand_id
1 'polypeptide(L)'
;VTITAAADGSALGNPGPAGWAWYVNDDCWRAGGWPHGTNNMGELMAVLDLFRSTAHLPGEDLHILCDSQYVINSVTKWMPGWKRKGWRKSDGKPVMNVELLKEIDQALVGRKYKFEWVRGHAGHDLNEAADDRARAAATAYQQGVAVRQGPGFGAAAEAQVPSAQAAPVAPQAARAVQAAPALTGQRQLFGEPSLFDEPDLFSELDEDTTPAPGTDASPEAIVEALERELLRPETRADLGRTGVLLHPDFTEIGSSGRIWTRDAMMMTLEEHPGGPAELELLGADRLGEQTVLLTYRSHARSGTALRSSLWVHDGAQWRLRFHQGTPEA
;
A
#
# COMPACT_ATOMS: atom_id res chain seq x y z
N VAL A 1 29.14 11.11 -12.90
CA VAL A 1 29.14 9.95 -11.94
C VAL A 1 27.71 9.46 -11.81
N THR A 2 27.53 8.15 -11.58
CA THR A 2 26.20 7.59 -11.32
C THR A 2 26.00 7.43 -9.82
N ILE A 3 24.91 7.97 -9.29
CA ILE A 3 24.47 7.77 -7.90
C ILE A 3 23.50 6.62 -7.90
N THR A 4 23.83 5.53 -7.22
CA THR A 4 22.91 4.39 -6.99
C THR A 4 22.29 4.51 -5.62
N ALA A 5 20.96 4.55 -5.54
CA ALA A 5 20.20 4.64 -4.31
C ALA A 5 19.02 3.69 -4.33
N ALA A 6 18.71 3.07 -3.20
CA ALA A 6 17.42 2.40 -3.00
C ALA A 6 16.41 3.39 -2.42
N ALA A 7 15.14 3.26 -2.79
CA ALA A 7 14.03 4.06 -2.29
C ALA A 7 12.87 3.16 -1.90
N ASP A 8 12.36 3.32 -0.69
CA ASP A 8 11.32 2.47 -0.13
C ASP A 8 10.36 3.24 0.80
N GLY A 9 9.17 2.67 1.00
CA GLY A 9 8.14 3.18 1.90
C GLY A 9 7.61 2.08 2.81
N SER A 10 7.15 2.45 3.99
CA SER A 10 6.57 1.53 4.95
C SER A 10 5.38 2.16 5.65
N ALA A 11 4.28 1.42 5.83
CA ALA A 11 3.14 1.87 6.61
C ALA A 11 2.73 0.80 7.62
N LEU A 12 2.54 1.21 8.87
CA LEU A 12 2.02 0.37 9.95
C LEU A 12 0.50 0.48 9.95
N GLY A 13 -0.14 -0.32 9.09
CA GLY A 13 -1.52 -0.14 8.65
C GLY A 13 -1.56 0.64 7.33
N ASN A 14 -2.60 0.43 6.51
CA ASN A 14 -2.68 1.06 5.19
C ASN A 14 -4.09 1.59 4.90
N PRO A 15 -4.43 2.85 5.31
CA PRO A 15 -3.53 3.89 5.86
C PRO A 15 -3.19 3.72 7.35
N GLY A 16 -2.06 4.33 7.76
CA GLY A 16 -1.58 4.30 9.16
C GLY A 16 -0.32 5.15 9.30
N PRO A 17 0.40 5.06 10.45
CA PRO A 17 1.72 5.68 10.58
C PRO A 17 2.62 5.20 9.45
N ALA A 18 3.14 6.13 8.66
CA ALA A 18 3.87 5.82 7.44
C ALA A 18 5.23 6.49 7.43
N GLY A 19 6.22 5.77 6.92
CA GLY A 19 7.59 6.23 6.74
C GLY A 19 8.06 6.06 5.30
N TRP A 20 9.09 6.77 4.97
CA TRP A 20 9.81 6.68 3.72
C TRP A 20 11.30 6.81 3.96
N ALA A 21 12.11 6.19 3.11
CA ALA A 21 13.55 6.39 3.11
C ALA A 21 14.15 6.16 1.73
N TRP A 22 15.26 6.84 1.49
CA TRP A 22 16.21 6.47 0.46
C TRP A 22 17.59 6.25 1.08
N TYR A 23 18.38 5.36 0.48
CA TYR A 23 19.67 4.95 0.99
C TYR A 23 20.68 4.74 -0.14
N VAL A 24 21.84 5.38 -0.01
CA VAL A 24 23.03 5.19 -0.85
C VAL A 24 24.09 4.41 -0.08
N ASN A 25 24.39 4.83 1.14
CA ASN A 25 25.30 4.20 2.11
C ASN A 25 25.06 4.78 3.51
N ASP A 26 25.77 4.30 4.52
CA ASP A 26 25.56 4.71 5.92
C ASP A 26 25.81 6.20 6.19
N ASP A 27 26.60 6.86 5.35
CA ASP A 27 26.90 8.30 5.45
C ASP A 27 26.01 9.15 4.52
N CYS A 28 25.11 8.51 3.72
CA CYS A 28 24.29 9.20 2.73
C CYS A 28 22.92 8.50 2.60
N TRP A 29 21.96 8.96 3.39
CA TRP A 29 20.57 8.47 3.39
C TRP A 29 19.65 9.50 4.04
N ARG A 30 18.36 9.42 3.75
CA ARG A 30 17.34 10.20 4.46
C ARG A 30 16.11 9.37 4.72
N ALA A 31 15.39 9.71 5.80
CA ALA A 31 14.10 9.13 6.14
C ALA A 31 13.19 10.20 6.74
N GLY A 32 11.90 9.99 6.61
CA GLY A 32 10.85 10.81 7.17
C GLY A 32 9.52 10.08 7.14
N GLY A 33 8.42 10.77 7.37
CA GLY A 33 7.11 10.12 7.33
C GLY A 33 6.00 11.01 7.84
N TRP A 34 4.88 10.37 8.17
CA TRP A 34 3.66 11.02 8.66
C TRP A 34 2.96 10.13 9.70
N PRO A 35 2.15 10.74 10.59
CA PRO A 35 1.31 9.97 11.51
C PRO A 35 0.21 9.18 10.79
N HIS A 36 -0.14 9.60 9.57
CA HIS A 36 -1.16 8.93 8.74
C HIS A 36 -0.79 9.03 7.27
N GLY A 37 -0.57 7.90 6.62
CA GLY A 37 -0.21 7.78 5.21
C GLY A 37 -0.37 6.34 4.73
N THR A 38 -0.06 6.10 3.47
CA THR A 38 -0.09 4.77 2.86
C THR A 38 1.31 4.34 2.46
N ASN A 39 1.52 3.05 2.24
CA ASN A 39 2.78 2.53 1.72
C ASN A 39 3.20 3.24 0.43
N ASN A 40 2.28 3.33 -0.53
CA ASN A 40 2.53 4.01 -1.82
C ASN A 40 2.92 5.49 -1.67
N MET A 41 2.36 6.20 -0.66
CA MET A 41 2.79 7.57 -0.36
C MET A 41 4.24 7.59 0.12
N GLY A 42 4.63 6.64 0.97
CA GLY A 42 6.01 6.49 1.45
C GLY A 42 6.97 6.27 0.30
N GLU A 43 6.70 5.30 -0.54
CA GLU A 43 7.52 4.94 -1.70
C GLU A 43 7.68 6.12 -2.69
N LEU A 44 6.58 6.81 -3.05
CA LEU A 44 6.65 8.00 -3.91
C LEU A 44 7.46 9.12 -3.26
N MET A 45 7.30 9.33 -1.94
CA MET A 45 8.03 10.38 -1.22
C MET A 45 9.52 10.08 -1.12
N ALA A 46 9.91 8.82 -0.94
CA ALA A 46 11.32 8.42 -0.96
C ALA A 46 12.00 8.81 -2.28
N VAL A 47 11.33 8.53 -3.40
CA VAL A 47 11.80 8.93 -4.73
C VAL A 47 11.83 10.44 -4.89
N LEU A 48 10.78 11.15 -4.48
CA LEU A 48 10.71 12.60 -4.55
C LEU A 48 11.84 13.28 -3.76
N ASP A 49 12.02 12.83 -2.50
CA ASP A 49 13.06 13.40 -1.64
C ASP A 49 14.48 13.10 -2.17
N LEU A 50 14.71 11.92 -2.76
CA LEU A 50 15.99 11.62 -3.43
C LEU A 50 16.28 12.61 -4.59
N PHE A 51 15.29 12.87 -5.45
CA PHE A 51 15.45 13.87 -6.53
C PHE A 51 15.69 15.28 -5.99
N ARG A 52 15.00 15.67 -4.92
CA ARG A 52 15.19 16.96 -4.25
C ARG A 52 16.58 17.06 -3.60
N SER A 53 16.99 16.02 -2.90
CA SER A 53 18.29 15.96 -2.23
C SER A 53 19.48 16.00 -3.21
N THR A 54 19.27 15.57 -4.45
CA THR A 54 20.26 15.57 -5.52
C THR A 54 20.06 16.72 -6.54
N ALA A 55 19.17 17.69 -6.26
CA ALA A 55 18.88 18.78 -7.19
C ALA A 55 20.12 19.66 -7.50
N HIS A 56 21.05 19.76 -6.56
CA HIS A 56 22.34 20.48 -6.71
C HIS A 56 23.36 19.73 -7.58
N LEU A 57 23.08 18.49 -7.98
CA LEU A 57 23.91 17.60 -8.80
C LEU A 57 23.23 17.27 -10.15
N PRO A 58 22.84 18.26 -10.98
CA PRO A 58 22.01 18.00 -12.16
C PRO A 58 22.71 17.19 -13.25
N GLY A 59 24.05 17.15 -13.22
CA GLY A 59 24.87 16.38 -14.17
C GLY A 59 25.07 14.91 -13.82
N GLU A 60 24.68 14.50 -12.60
CA GLU A 60 24.83 13.12 -12.14
C GLU A 60 23.64 12.27 -12.59
N ASP A 61 23.93 11.06 -13.05
CA ASP A 61 22.90 10.08 -13.38
C ASP A 61 22.38 9.40 -12.11
N LEU A 62 21.06 9.27 -11.96
CA LEU A 62 20.46 8.57 -10.84
C LEU A 62 20.07 7.14 -11.24
N HIS A 63 20.58 6.16 -10.53
CA HIS A 63 20.14 4.77 -10.61
C HIS A 63 19.35 4.42 -9.35
N ILE A 64 18.04 4.25 -9.50
CA ILE A 64 17.10 4.12 -8.39
C ILE A 64 16.63 2.68 -8.33
N LEU A 65 16.99 1.99 -7.26
CA LEU A 65 16.54 0.65 -6.94
C LEU A 65 15.22 0.77 -6.17
N CYS A 66 14.19 0.08 -6.62
CA CYS A 66 12.87 0.13 -6.01
C CYS A 66 12.16 -1.21 -6.20
N ASP A 67 11.52 -1.73 -5.16
CA ASP A 67 10.73 -2.96 -5.23
C ASP A 67 9.26 -2.68 -5.59
N SER A 68 8.83 -1.42 -5.52
CA SER A 68 7.50 -1.00 -5.92
C SER A 68 7.36 -0.84 -7.43
N GLN A 69 6.69 -1.80 -8.07
CA GLN A 69 6.31 -1.65 -9.48
C GLN A 69 5.32 -0.50 -9.69
N TYR A 70 4.54 -0.14 -8.66
CA TYR A 70 3.64 1.01 -8.70
C TYR A 70 4.43 2.29 -8.95
N VAL A 71 5.44 2.57 -8.14
CA VAL A 71 6.26 3.76 -8.28
C VAL A 71 6.95 3.80 -9.63
N ILE A 72 7.61 2.69 -10.02
CA ILE A 72 8.32 2.60 -11.29
C ILE A 72 7.38 2.88 -12.47
N ASN A 73 6.22 2.21 -12.51
CA ASN A 73 5.28 2.38 -13.61
C ASN A 73 4.62 3.76 -13.58
N SER A 74 4.28 4.28 -12.40
CA SER A 74 3.71 5.63 -12.26
C SER A 74 4.65 6.67 -12.87
N VAL A 75 5.93 6.65 -12.52
CA VAL A 75 6.91 7.64 -12.94
C VAL A 75 7.32 7.44 -14.40
N THR A 76 7.55 6.20 -14.83
CA THR A 76 8.14 5.93 -16.15
C THR A 76 7.13 5.72 -17.27
N LYS A 77 5.92 5.23 -16.96
CA LYS A 77 4.93 4.82 -17.98
C LYS A 77 3.65 5.63 -17.95
N TRP A 78 3.05 5.85 -16.76
CA TRP A 78 1.69 6.37 -16.68
C TRP A 78 1.62 7.89 -16.56
N MET A 79 2.58 8.51 -15.88
CA MET A 79 2.62 9.96 -15.64
C MET A 79 2.48 10.79 -16.93
N PRO A 80 3.15 10.46 -18.07
CA PRO A 80 2.95 11.20 -19.32
C PRO A 80 1.49 11.15 -19.83
N GLY A 81 0.82 10.02 -19.64
CA GLY A 81 -0.58 9.84 -19.99
C GLY A 81 -1.52 10.64 -19.08
N TRP A 82 -1.32 10.56 -17.78
CA TRP A 82 -2.09 11.31 -16.79
C TRP A 82 -1.93 12.82 -16.95
N LYS A 83 -0.72 13.29 -17.19
CA LYS A 83 -0.42 14.70 -17.44
C LYS A 83 -1.22 15.25 -18.63
N ARG A 84 -1.28 14.51 -19.75
CA ARG A 84 -2.09 14.89 -20.94
C ARG A 84 -3.58 14.93 -20.66
N LYS A 85 -4.08 14.09 -19.72
CA LYS A 85 -5.48 14.02 -19.29
C LYS A 85 -5.78 14.95 -18.10
N GLY A 86 -4.90 15.89 -17.75
CA GLY A 86 -5.06 16.79 -16.62
C GLY A 86 -5.04 16.08 -15.26
N TRP A 87 -4.20 15.04 -15.12
CA TRP A 87 -4.02 14.25 -13.92
C TRP A 87 -5.29 13.49 -13.50
N ARG A 88 -6.01 13.00 -14.50
CA ARG A 88 -7.23 12.22 -14.32
C ARG A 88 -7.07 10.82 -14.92
N LYS A 89 -7.75 9.85 -14.27
CA LYS A 89 -7.92 8.49 -14.76
C LYS A 89 -8.89 8.45 -15.95
N SER A 90 -9.06 7.28 -16.56
CA SER A 90 -10.01 7.06 -17.64
C SER A 90 -11.47 7.29 -17.25
N ASP A 91 -11.82 7.07 -15.98
CA ASP A 91 -13.13 7.32 -15.39
C ASP A 91 -13.38 8.79 -14.99
N GLY A 92 -12.40 9.66 -15.23
CA GLY A 92 -12.47 11.09 -14.90
C GLY A 92 -12.12 11.46 -13.46
N LYS A 93 -11.89 10.48 -12.58
CA LYS A 93 -11.46 10.73 -11.20
C LYS A 93 -10.00 11.22 -11.15
N PRO A 94 -9.60 11.97 -10.11
CA PRO A 94 -8.19 12.29 -9.91
C PRO A 94 -7.31 11.04 -9.78
N VAL A 95 -6.08 11.11 -10.26
CA VAL A 95 -5.07 10.08 -10.00
C VAL A 95 -4.74 10.07 -8.50
N MET A 96 -4.55 8.89 -7.91
CA MET A 96 -4.11 8.78 -6.51
C MET A 96 -2.72 9.41 -6.34
N ASN A 97 -2.48 9.98 -5.17
CA ASN A 97 -1.22 10.65 -4.83
C ASN A 97 -0.81 11.73 -5.84
N VAL A 98 -1.80 12.38 -6.46
CA VAL A 98 -1.60 13.30 -7.59
C VAL A 98 -0.63 14.45 -7.26
N GLU A 99 -0.64 14.96 -6.04
CA GLU A 99 0.26 16.05 -5.65
C GLU A 99 1.71 15.59 -5.58
N LEU A 100 1.98 14.41 -5.00
CA LEU A 100 3.32 13.81 -5.00
C LEU A 100 3.80 13.53 -6.43
N LEU A 101 2.93 13.01 -7.29
CA LEU A 101 3.27 12.73 -8.70
C LEU A 101 3.57 14.00 -9.48
N LYS A 102 2.83 15.10 -9.26
CA LYS A 102 3.13 16.41 -9.86
C LYS A 102 4.48 16.96 -9.40
N GLU A 103 4.80 16.81 -8.12
CA GLU A 103 6.08 17.25 -7.57
C GLU A 103 7.25 16.40 -8.12
N ILE A 104 7.04 15.09 -8.28
CA ILE A 104 8.01 14.21 -8.95
C ILE A 104 8.20 14.65 -10.42
N ASP A 105 7.11 14.88 -11.16
CA ASP A 105 7.17 15.35 -12.56
C ASP A 105 8.04 16.63 -12.69
N GLN A 106 7.91 17.55 -11.74
CA GLN A 106 8.73 18.75 -11.71
C GLN A 106 10.19 18.45 -11.36
N ALA A 107 10.43 17.57 -10.39
CA ALA A 107 11.77 17.21 -9.95
C ALA A 107 12.58 16.42 -11.01
N LEU A 108 11.89 15.76 -11.93
CA LEU A 108 12.49 14.98 -13.02
C LEU A 108 12.98 15.84 -14.20
N VAL A 109 12.53 17.10 -14.29
CA VAL A 109 12.85 17.95 -15.46
C VAL A 109 14.36 18.12 -15.61
N GLY A 110 14.89 17.71 -16.76
CA GLY A 110 16.32 17.83 -17.07
C GLY A 110 17.23 16.82 -16.36
N ARG A 111 16.66 15.87 -15.60
CA ARG A 111 17.41 14.85 -14.89
C ARG A 111 17.59 13.59 -15.73
N LYS A 112 18.74 12.96 -15.61
CA LYS A 112 18.98 11.61 -16.12
C LYS A 112 18.79 10.62 -15.02
N TYR A 113 17.90 9.66 -15.23
CA TYR A 113 17.58 8.64 -14.23
C TYR A 113 17.21 7.31 -14.87
N LYS A 114 17.42 6.25 -14.14
CA LYS A 114 17.00 4.89 -14.47
C LYS A 114 16.42 4.27 -13.21
N PHE A 115 15.24 3.66 -13.32
CA PHE A 115 14.72 2.75 -12.30
C PHE A 115 15.15 1.32 -12.61
N GLU A 116 15.49 0.59 -11.58
CA GLU A 116 15.69 -0.85 -11.62
C GLU A 116 14.81 -1.48 -10.54
N TRP A 117 13.99 -2.44 -10.98
CA TRP A 117 13.19 -3.20 -10.03
C TRP A 117 14.07 -4.22 -9.32
N VAL A 118 13.99 -4.22 -8.01
CA VAL A 118 14.59 -5.22 -7.14
C VAL A 118 13.49 -6.00 -6.42
N ARG A 119 13.77 -7.23 -6.05
CA ARG A 119 12.79 -8.00 -5.28
C ARG A 119 12.88 -7.57 -3.81
N GLY A 120 11.76 -7.13 -3.24
CA GLY A 120 11.66 -6.81 -1.82
C GLY A 120 11.95 -8.03 -0.94
N HIS A 121 12.59 -7.83 0.19
CA HIS A 121 12.95 -8.84 1.19
C HIS A 121 13.69 -10.06 0.61
N ALA A 122 14.56 -9.85 -0.37
CA ALA A 122 15.30 -10.92 -1.07
C ALA A 122 16.82 -10.84 -0.90
N GLY A 123 17.32 -10.15 0.13
CA GLY A 123 18.74 -10.02 0.43
C GLY A 123 19.48 -8.98 -0.42
N HIS A 124 18.74 -7.96 -0.93
CA HIS A 124 19.39 -6.84 -1.61
C HIS A 124 19.76 -5.75 -0.60
N ASP A 125 21.04 -5.68 -0.21
CA ASP A 125 21.55 -4.87 0.90
C ASP A 125 21.05 -3.41 0.90
N LEU A 126 21.03 -2.74 -0.26
CA LEU A 126 20.60 -1.34 -0.34
C LEU A 126 19.08 -1.20 -0.13
N ASN A 127 18.28 -2.13 -0.67
CA ASN A 127 16.83 -2.08 -0.52
C ASN A 127 16.41 -2.41 0.91
N GLU A 128 17.04 -3.42 1.53
CA GLU A 128 16.79 -3.75 2.94
C GLU A 128 17.17 -2.59 3.87
N ALA A 129 18.28 -1.91 3.56
CA ALA A 129 18.67 -0.74 4.33
C ALA A 129 17.69 0.45 4.19
N ALA A 130 17.04 0.61 3.03
CA ALA A 130 15.98 1.60 2.83
C ALA A 130 14.70 1.18 3.56
N ASP A 131 14.23 -0.08 3.42
CA ASP A 131 13.05 -0.63 4.13
C ASP A 131 13.19 -0.48 5.65
N ASP A 132 14.31 -0.89 6.23
CA ASP A 132 14.56 -0.76 7.67
C ASP A 132 14.41 0.68 8.15
N ARG A 133 14.90 1.65 7.38
CA ARG A 133 14.81 3.08 7.73
C ARG A 133 13.41 3.64 7.55
N ALA A 134 12.70 3.24 6.50
CA ALA A 134 11.31 3.62 6.27
C ALA A 134 10.41 3.06 7.39
N ARG A 135 10.60 1.80 7.76
CA ARG A 135 9.89 1.14 8.86
C ARG A 135 10.21 1.77 10.20
N ALA A 136 11.48 2.10 10.47
CA ALA A 136 11.87 2.81 11.68
C ALA A 136 11.21 4.20 11.77
N ALA A 137 11.09 4.91 10.65
CA ALA A 137 10.38 6.20 10.59
C ALA A 137 8.88 6.04 10.87
N ALA A 138 8.20 5.06 10.26
CA ALA A 138 6.81 4.75 10.53
C ALA A 138 6.58 4.41 12.02
N THR A 139 7.46 3.59 12.60
CA THR A 139 7.42 3.22 14.03
C THR A 139 7.62 4.44 14.94
N ALA A 140 8.52 5.36 14.58
CA ALA A 140 8.73 6.58 15.34
C ALA A 140 7.46 7.45 15.37
N TYR A 141 6.73 7.57 14.25
CA TYR A 141 5.44 8.26 14.19
C TYR A 141 4.36 7.55 15.01
N GLN A 142 4.30 6.22 14.98
CA GLN A 142 3.38 5.45 15.81
C GLN A 142 3.63 5.69 17.31
N GLN A 143 4.90 5.79 17.71
CA GLN A 143 5.30 6.01 19.09
C GLN A 143 5.31 7.49 19.52
N GLY A 144 5.08 8.42 18.61
CA GLY A 144 5.15 9.86 18.88
C GLY A 144 6.55 10.36 19.23
N VAL A 145 7.60 9.67 18.75
CA VAL A 145 9.00 10.06 18.97
C VAL A 145 9.62 10.69 17.73
N ALA A 146 10.74 11.40 17.91
CA ALA A 146 11.43 12.04 16.79
C ALA A 146 12.01 11.02 15.81
N VAL A 147 11.78 11.25 14.51
CA VAL A 147 12.34 10.42 13.44
C VAL A 147 13.82 10.73 13.24
N ARG A 148 14.64 9.71 13.08
CA ARG A 148 16.02 9.85 12.65
C ARG A 148 16.06 10.12 11.14
N GLN A 149 16.35 11.36 10.76
CA GLN A 149 16.24 11.81 9.36
C GLN A 149 17.43 11.44 8.47
N GLY A 150 18.58 11.14 9.02
CA GLY A 150 19.81 10.85 8.27
C GLY A 150 20.61 12.10 7.83
N PRO A 151 21.86 11.91 7.39
CA PRO A 151 22.76 13.01 7.03
C PRO A 151 22.52 13.61 5.63
N GLY A 152 21.80 12.91 4.73
CA GLY A 152 21.61 13.36 3.34
C GLY A 152 22.90 13.40 2.52
N PHE A 153 22.94 14.23 1.48
CA PHE A 153 24.13 14.45 0.64
C PHE A 153 25.10 15.51 1.21
N GLY A 154 25.16 15.69 2.53
CA GLY A 154 26.08 16.62 3.23
C GLY A 154 25.45 17.98 3.56
N ALA A 155 26.05 18.68 4.52
CA ALA A 155 25.53 19.90 5.14
C ALA A 155 25.31 21.12 4.21
N ALA A 156 25.71 21.04 2.96
CA ALA A 156 25.49 22.12 1.99
C ALA A 156 24.05 22.14 1.40
N ALA A 157 23.27 21.06 1.58
CA ALA A 157 21.92 20.94 1.03
C ALA A 157 20.81 21.40 2.00
N GLU A 158 21.10 21.60 3.27
CA GLU A 158 20.09 21.93 4.29
C GLU A 158 19.55 23.37 4.22
N ALA A 159 20.13 24.23 3.39
CA ALA A 159 19.75 25.65 3.33
C ALA A 159 18.52 25.98 2.48
N GLN A 160 17.87 25.02 1.79
CA GLN A 160 16.80 25.33 0.82
C GLN A 160 15.56 24.41 0.85
N VAL A 161 15.32 23.63 1.87
CA VAL A 161 14.03 22.94 2.01
C VAL A 161 13.23 23.69 3.08
N PRO A 162 12.10 24.35 2.75
CA PRO A 162 11.21 24.83 3.79
C PRO A 162 10.65 23.62 4.53
N SER A 163 11.17 23.37 5.70
CA SER A 163 10.51 22.50 6.68
C SER A 163 9.09 22.99 6.86
N ALA A 164 8.11 22.18 6.46
CA ALA A 164 6.76 22.32 6.96
C ALA A 164 6.78 21.92 8.44
N GLN A 165 7.39 22.78 9.27
CA GLN A 165 7.26 22.71 10.70
C GLN A 165 5.82 23.03 11.04
N ALA A 166 5.11 22.05 11.59
CA ALA A 166 3.89 22.32 12.33
C ALA A 166 4.22 23.40 13.38
N ALA A 167 3.55 24.54 13.31
CA ALA A 167 3.68 25.61 14.26
C ALA A 167 3.39 25.04 15.66
N PRO A 168 4.21 25.38 16.68
CA PRO A 168 3.92 24.97 18.05
C PRO A 168 2.66 25.70 18.51
N VAL A 169 1.62 24.95 18.81
CA VAL A 169 0.45 25.46 19.53
C VAL A 169 0.93 25.80 20.94
N ALA A 170 0.96 27.09 21.24
CA ALA A 170 1.27 27.59 22.58
C ALA A 170 0.24 27.05 23.60
N PRO A 171 0.67 26.62 24.79
CA PRO A 171 -0.25 26.17 25.82
C PRO A 171 -1.07 27.36 26.34
N GLN A 172 -2.36 27.36 26.08
CA GLN A 172 -3.29 28.28 26.77
C GLN A 172 -3.42 27.83 28.23
N ALA A 173 -3.16 28.78 29.13
CA ALA A 173 -3.20 28.63 30.55
C ALA A 173 -4.54 28.05 31.05
N ALA A 174 -4.47 27.01 31.82
CA ALA A 174 -5.57 26.43 32.56
C ALA A 174 -6.12 27.45 33.58
N ARG A 175 -7.38 27.81 33.42
CA ARG A 175 -8.14 28.53 34.43
C ARG A 175 -8.74 27.50 35.38
N ALA A 176 -8.28 27.54 36.63
CA ALA A 176 -8.79 26.75 37.72
C ALA A 176 -10.28 27.04 37.96
N VAL A 177 -11.12 26.02 37.99
CA VAL A 177 -12.45 26.05 38.55
C VAL A 177 -12.52 25.08 39.71
N GLN A 178 -12.98 25.63 40.84
CA GLN A 178 -13.03 25.05 42.16
C GLN A 178 -13.88 23.79 42.26
N ALA A 179 -13.44 22.93 43.16
CA ALA A 179 -14.14 21.73 43.60
C ALA A 179 -15.41 22.03 44.40
N ALA A 180 -16.44 21.23 44.25
CA ALA A 180 -17.52 21.02 45.20
C ALA A 180 -17.94 19.54 45.25
N PRO A 181 -18.56 19.00 46.32
CA PRO A 181 -18.09 17.81 46.99
C PRO A 181 -18.82 16.53 46.60
N ALA A 182 -18.21 15.41 47.02
CA ALA A 182 -18.61 14.05 46.86
C ALA A 182 -20.05 13.72 47.32
N LEU A 183 -20.74 12.91 46.52
CA LEU A 183 -21.80 12.05 47.02
C LEU A 183 -21.49 10.60 46.60
N THR A 184 -21.27 9.80 47.62
CA THR A 184 -21.14 8.33 47.61
C THR A 184 -22.39 7.65 47.07
N GLY A 185 -22.23 6.73 46.11
CA GLY A 185 -23.25 5.84 45.65
C GLY A 185 -22.67 4.75 44.77
N GLN A 186 -22.40 3.60 45.38
CA GLN A 186 -22.00 2.36 44.70
C GLN A 186 -23.03 1.95 43.64
N ARG A 187 -22.58 1.74 42.42
CA ARG A 187 -23.12 0.65 41.59
C ARG A 187 -22.09 0.26 40.53
N GLN A 188 -21.54 -0.94 40.68
CA GLN A 188 -20.83 -1.67 39.65
C GLN A 188 -21.76 -1.87 38.46
N LEU A 189 -21.19 -1.74 37.29
CA LEU A 189 -21.41 -2.42 36.02
C LEU A 189 -21.16 -1.44 34.88
N PHE A 190 -20.26 -1.87 34.07
CA PHE A 190 -19.83 -1.48 32.71
C PHE A 190 -18.37 -1.08 32.70
N GLY A 191 -17.58 -1.93 31.99
CA GLY A 191 -16.19 -1.73 31.72
C GLY A 191 -15.99 -0.41 30.96
N GLU A 192 -14.89 0.26 31.27
CA GLU A 192 -14.48 1.46 30.55
C GLU A 192 -14.17 1.08 29.10
N PRO A 193 -14.68 1.84 28.10
CA PRO A 193 -14.24 1.65 26.72
C PRO A 193 -12.77 2.03 26.64
N SER A 194 -11.96 1.11 26.17
CA SER A 194 -10.56 1.33 25.82
C SER A 194 -10.48 2.46 24.78
N LEU A 195 -9.57 3.40 24.98
CA LEU A 195 -9.26 4.51 24.04
C LEU A 195 -8.70 4.03 22.69
N PHE A 196 -8.78 2.71 22.42
CA PHE A 196 -8.29 2.05 21.20
C PHE A 196 -9.42 1.43 20.37
N ASP A 197 -10.68 1.66 20.71
CA ASP A 197 -11.88 1.24 19.97
C ASP A 197 -12.47 2.44 19.18
N GLU A 198 -11.67 3.09 18.37
CA GLU A 198 -12.25 3.82 17.24
C GLU A 198 -12.48 2.80 16.13
N PRO A 199 -13.72 2.64 15.63
CA PRO A 199 -13.99 1.74 14.53
C PRO A 199 -13.16 2.19 13.31
N ASP A 200 -12.36 1.28 12.80
CA ASP A 200 -11.71 1.41 11.51
C ASP A 200 -12.76 1.82 10.47
N LEU A 201 -12.46 2.84 9.67
CA LEU A 201 -13.35 3.35 8.61
C LEU A 201 -13.85 2.25 7.65
N PHE A 202 -13.25 1.06 7.72
CA PHE A 202 -13.62 -0.13 6.96
C PHE A 202 -14.52 -1.11 7.74
N SER A 203 -14.66 -0.99 9.07
CA SER A 203 -15.58 -1.84 9.82
C SER A 203 -17.06 -1.44 9.64
N GLU A 204 -17.33 -0.20 9.21
CA GLU A 204 -18.70 0.22 8.84
C GLU A 204 -19.13 -0.27 7.44
N LEU A 205 -18.19 -0.79 6.62
CA LEU A 205 -18.50 -1.40 5.32
C LEU A 205 -18.86 -2.88 5.43
N ASP A 206 -18.65 -3.49 6.60
CA ASP A 206 -18.98 -4.91 6.84
C ASP A 206 -20.47 -5.16 7.18
N GLU A 207 -21.28 -4.12 7.41
CA GLU A 207 -22.67 -4.29 7.84
C GLU A 207 -23.73 -4.29 6.74
N ASP A 208 -23.39 -3.94 5.48
CA ASP A 208 -24.40 -3.98 4.40
C ASP A 208 -23.88 -4.72 3.18
N THR A 209 -24.40 -5.93 2.98
CA THR A 209 -24.48 -6.66 1.71
C THR A 209 -23.69 -7.96 1.54
N THR A 210 -23.56 -8.79 2.59
CA THR A 210 -23.49 -10.23 2.29
C THR A 210 -24.25 -10.97 3.38
N PRO A 211 -25.20 -11.87 3.09
CA PRO A 211 -25.64 -12.79 4.10
C PRO A 211 -24.40 -13.55 4.57
N ALA A 212 -24.03 -13.37 5.83
CA ALA A 212 -22.99 -14.17 6.46
C ALA A 212 -23.28 -15.64 6.11
N PRO A 213 -22.33 -16.39 5.51
CA PRO A 213 -22.51 -17.82 5.41
C PRO A 213 -22.80 -18.30 6.84
N GLY A 214 -23.91 -18.98 7.01
CA GLY A 214 -24.35 -19.44 8.33
C GLY A 214 -23.15 -20.06 9.04
N THR A 215 -23.11 -19.98 10.36
CA THR A 215 -22.04 -20.38 11.29
C THR A 215 -21.53 -21.83 11.11
N ASP A 216 -21.96 -22.55 10.07
CA ASP A 216 -21.65 -23.93 9.70
C ASP A 216 -21.04 -24.10 8.29
N ALA A 217 -20.68 -23.02 7.57
CA ALA A 217 -20.09 -23.18 6.23
C ALA A 217 -18.66 -23.69 6.33
N SER A 218 -18.32 -24.71 5.52
CA SER A 218 -16.95 -25.22 5.44
C SER A 218 -15.99 -24.16 4.88
N PRO A 219 -14.69 -24.19 5.24
CA PRO A 219 -13.69 -23.30 4.66
C PRO A 219 -13.70 -23.28 3.13
N GLU A 220 -13.92 -24.43 2.49
CA GLU A 220 -13.99 -24.60 1.05
C GLU A 220 -15.19 -23.81 0.46
N ALA A 221 -16.35 -23.90 1.11
CA ALA A 221 -17.55 -23.18 0.68
C ALA A 221 -17.39 -21.65 0.85
N ILE A 222 -16.75 -21.22 1.95
CA ILE A 222 -16.45 -19.80 2.18
C ILE A 222 -15.51 -19.28 1.08
N VAL A 223 -14.43 -19.99 0.81
CA VAL A 223 -13.43 -19.60 -0.17
C VAL A 223 -14.00 -19.60 -1.59
N GLU A 224 -14.85 -20.56 -1.94
CA GLU A 224 -15.57 -20.54 -3.22
C GLU A 224 -16.46 -19.30 -3.36
N ALA A 225 -17.18 -18.92 -2.31
CA ALA A 225 -18.02 -17.73 -2.34
C ALA A 225 -17.20 -16.45 -2.53
N LEU A 226 -16.04 -16.33 -1.86
CA LEU A 226 -15.11 -15.20 -2.00
C LEU A 226 -14.47 -15.15 -3.39
N GLU A 227 -14.14 -16.30 -3.99
CA GLU A 227 -13.64 -16.36 -5.38
C GLU A 227 -14.70 -15.90 -6.37
N ARG A 228 -15.95 -16.34 -6.20
CA ARG A 228 -17.09 -15.88 -7.04
C ARG A 228 -17.32 -14.38 -6.89
N GLU A 229 -17.17 -13.86 -5.68
CA GLU A 229 -17.25 -12.41 -5.42
C GLU A 229 -16.14 -11.66 -6.17
N LEU A 230 -14.89 -12.11 -6.07
CA LEU A 230 -13.74 -11.47 -6.74
C LEU A 230 -13.84 -11.51 -8.28
N LEU A 231 -14.60 -12.43 -8.85
CA LEU A 231 -14.85 -12.48 -10.29
C LEU A 231 -15.88 -11.45 -10.77
N ARG A 232 -16.60 -10.76 -9.88
CA ARG A 232 -17.58 -9.74 -10.25
C ARG A 232 -16.87 -8.43 -10.62
N PRO A 233 -17.27 -7.76 -11.71
CA PRO A 233 -16.69 -6.46 -12.09
C PRO A 233 -16.85 -5.39 -11.02
N GLU A 234 -17.96 -5.41 -10.27
CA GLU A 234 -18.28 -4.46 -9.23
C GLU A 234 -17.27 -4.56 -8.08
N THR A 235 -16.98 -5.78 -7.62
CA THR A 235 -15.97 -6.05 -6.59
C THR A 235 -14.57 -5.62 -7.04
N ARG A 236 -14.22 -5.93 -8.29
CA ARG A 236 -12.92 -5.55 -8.87
C ARG A 236 -12.75 -4.05 -9.04
N ALA A 237 -13.84 -3.32 -9.27
CA ALA A 237 -13.84 -1.86 -9.34
C ALA A 237 -13.75 -1.20 -7.95
N ASP A 238 -14.12 -1.94 -6.90
CA ASP A 238 -14.03 -1.51 -5.51
C ASP A 238 -12.66 -1.91 -4.95
N LEU A 239 -11.74 -0.94 -4.90
CA LEU A 239 -10.37 -1.16 -4.38
C LEU A 239 -10.36 -1.47 -2.90
N GLY A 240 -11.31 -0.94 -2.12
CA GLY A 240 -11.44 -1.26 -0.71
C GLY A 240 -11.74 -2.74 -0.53
N ARG A 241 -12.80 -3.23 -1.19
CA ARG A 241 -13.20 -4.65 -1.12
C ARG A 241 -12.15 -5.58 -1.73
N THR A 242 -11.61 -5.26 -2.88
CA THR A 242 -10.53 -6.04 -3.51
C THR A 242 -9.29 -6.10 -2.62
N GLY A 243 -8.94 -4.98 -1.96
CA GLY A 243 -7.82 -4.93 -1.03
C GLY A 243 -8.01 -5.81 0.21
N VAL A 244 -9.25 -5.99 0.69
CA VAL A 244 -9.56 -6.94 1.78
C VAL A 244 -9.41 -8.39 1.31
N LEU A 245 -9.83 -8.70 0.08
CA LEU A 245 -9.79 -10.06 -0.47
C LEU A 245 -8.38 -10.52 -0.86
N LEU A 246 -7.52 -9.60 -1.29
CA LEU A 246 -6.15 -9.93 -1.68
C LEU A 246 -5.20 -9.90 -0.47
N HIS A 247 -4.44 -10.97 -0.28
CA HIS A 247 -3.37 -11.04 0.74
C HIS A 247 -2.31 -9.96 0.49
N PRO A 248 -1.67 -9.36 1.52
CA PRO A 248 -0.56 -8.42 1.33
C PRO A 248 0.52 -8.93 0.36
N ASP A 249 0.90 -10.21 0.47
CA ASP A 249 1.86 -10.85 -0.44
C ASP A 249 1.19 -11.56 -1.64
N PHE A 250 0.05 -11.08 -2.09
CA PHE A 250 -0.62 -11.67 -3.26
C PHE A 250 0.27 -11.67 -4.49
N THR A 251 0.24 -12.79 -5.22
CA THR A 251 0.93 -12.94 -6.50
C THR A 251 0.04 -13.65 -7.50
N GLU A 252 -0.01 -13.16 -8.74
CA GLU A 252 -0.66 -13.84 -9.85
C GLU A 252 0.33 -14.10 -10.97
N ILE A 253 0.26 -15.29 -11.58
CA ILE A 253 0.89 -15.59 -12.86
C ILE A 253 -0.17 -15.49 -13.96
N GLY A 254 -0.10 -14.43 -14.74
CA GLY A 254 -1.01 -14.23 -15.86
C GLY A 254 -0.76 -15.17 -17.02
N SER A 255 -1.70 -15.26 -17.96
CA SER A 255 -1.63 -16.13 -19.15
C SER A 255 -0.41 -15.89 -20.04
N SER A 256 0.18 -14.69 -20.00
CA SER A 256 1.41 -14.35 -20.72
C SER A 256 2.70 -14.71 -19.95
N GLY A 257 2.60 -15.36 -18.77
CA GLY A 257 3.72 -15.60 -17.87
C GLY A 257 4.14 -14.36 -17.05
N ARG A 258 3.45 -13.23 -17.20
CA ARG A 258 3.72 -12.04 -16.38
C ARG A 258 3.33 -12.29 -14.94
N ILE A 259 4.23 -11.91 -14.02
CA ILE A 259 3.95 -11.95 -12.58
C ILE A 259 3.35 -10.60 -12.16
N TRP A 260 2.25 -10.67 -11.43
CA TRP A 260 1.54 -9.53 -10.88
C TRP A 260 1.63 -9.56 -9.36
N THR A 261 2.00 -8.46 -8.77
CA THR A 261 1.90 -8.23 -7.32
C THR A 261 0.50 -7.71 -6.97
N ARG A 262 0.15 -7.71 -5.68
CA ARG A 262 -1.11 -7.14 -5.17
C ARG A 262 -1.35 -5.72 -5.70
N ASP A 263 -0.38 -4.84 -5.54
CA ASP A 263 -0.52 -3.43 -5.94
C ASP A 263 -0.69 -3.28 -7.45
N ALA A 264 0.14 -3.98 -8.24
CA ALA A 264 0.00 -3.98 -9.70
C ALA A 264 -1.35 -4.53 -10.16
N MET A 265 -1.88 -5.55 -9.49
CA MET A 265 -3.19 -6.11 -9.76
C MET A 265 -4.30 -5.11 -9.40
N MET A 266 -4.29 -4.55 -8.19
CA MET A 266 -5.29 -3.58 -7.75
C MET A 266 -5.38 -2.38 -8.68
N MET A 267 -4.24 -1.84 -9.10
CA MET A 267 -4.22 -0.73 -10.05
C MET A 267 -4.79 -1.09 -11.42
N THR A 268 -4.47 -2.29 -11.91
CA THR A 268 -5.01 -2.75 -13.19
C THR A 268 -6.51 -2.96 -13.10
N LEU A 269 -7.02 -3.51 -12.00
CA LEU A 269 -8.45 -3.71 -11.76
C LEU A 269 -9.20 -2.38 -11.60
N GLU A 270 -8.57 -1.35 -11.01
CA GLU A 270 -9.15 -0.01 -10.92
C GLU A 270 -9.34 0.63 -12.31
N GLU A 271 -8.36 0.46 -13.21
CA GLU A 271 -8.45 0.97 -14.57
C GLU A 271 -9.35 0.09 -15.48
N HIS A 272 -9.25 -1.21 -15.30
CA HIS A 272 -9.91 -2.21 -16.13
C HIS A 272 -10.41 -3.38 -15.28
N PRO A 273 -11.56 -3.25 -14.62
CA PRO A 273 -12.10 -4.32 -13.78
C PRO A 273 -12.46 -5.59 -14.54
N GLY A 274 -12.41 -5.52 -15.87
CA GLY A 274 -12.78 -6.63 -16.75
C GLY A 274 -14.29 -6.84 -16.84
N GLY A 275 -14.69 -7.81 -17.65
CA GLY A 275 -16.07 -8.24 -17.73
C GLY A 275 -16.41 -9.30 -16.68
N PRO A 276 -17.70 -9.60 -16.51
CA PRO A 276 -18.15 -10.69 -15.65
C PRO A 276 -17.59 -12.03 -16.15
N ALA A 277 -17.24 -12.89 -15.22
CA ALA A 277 -16.85 -14.26 -15.48
C ALA A 277 -17.63 -15.20 -14.56
N GLU A 278 -18.13 -16.30 -15.14
CA GLU A 278 -18.78 -17.36 -14.38
C GLU A 278 -17.73 -18.39 -13.94
N LEU A 279 -17.91 -18.93 -12.74
CA LEU A 279 -17.03 -19.94 -12.14
C LEU A 279 -17.72 -21.30 -12.17
N GLU A 280 -17.10 -22.27 -12.86
CA GLU A 280 -17.39 -23.69 -12.77
C GLU A 280 -16.35 -24.35 -11.87
N LEU A 281 -16.76 -24.75 -10.67
CA LEU A 281 -15.86 -25.38 -9.68
C LEU A 281 -15.42 -26.75 -10.18
N LEU A 282 -14.14 -27.02 -10.21
CA LEU A 282 -13.55 -28.34 -10.53
C LEU A 282 -13.06 -29.05 -9.27
N GLY A 283 -12.57 -28.33 -8.28
CA GLY A 283 -12.12 -28.86 -7.01
C GLY A 283 -11.89 -27.79 -5.97
N ALA A 284 -12.05 -28.19 -4.71
CA ALA A 284 -11.76 -27.36 -3.53
C ALA A 284 -11.07 -28.26 -2.49
N ASP A 285 -9.75 -28.13 -2.40
CA ASP A 285 -8.92 -29.00 -1.60
C ASP A 285 -8.38 -28.23 -0.38
N ARG A 286 -8.70 -28.72 0.79
CA ARG A 286 -8.17 -28.19 2.05
C ARG A 286 -6.77 -28.75 2.28
N LEU A 287 -5.74 -27.91 2.04
CA LEU A 287 -4.34 -28.30 2.19
C LEU A 287 -3.83 -28.25 3.64
N GLY A 288 -4.61 -27.61 4.52
CA GLY A 288 -4.30 -27.45 5.95
C GLY A 288 -5.42 -26.75 6.68
N GLU A 289 -5.23 -26.43 7.95
CA GLU A 289 -6.28 -25.76 8.76
C GLU A 289 -6.61 -24.34 8.22
N GLN A 290 -5.62 -23.68 7.65
CA GLN A 290 -5.69 -22.28 7.21
C GLN A 290 -5.42 -22.12 5.72
N THR A 291 -5.56 -23.18 4.90
CA THR A 291 -5.19 -23.12 3.48
C THR A 291 -6.14 -23.96 2.65
N VAL A 292 -6.72 -23.32 1.62
CA VAL A 292 -7.60 -23.96 0.62
C VAL A 292 -7.08 -23.65 -0.77
N LEU A 293 -6.99 -24.69 -1.60
CA LEU A 293 -6.73 -24.59 -3.04
C LEU A 293 -8.04 -24.77 -3.79
N LEU A 294 -8.45 -23.77 -4.56
CA LEU A 294 -9.52 -23.91 -5.54
C LEU A 294 -8.93 -24.16 -6.92
N THR A 295 -9.56 -25.09 -7.65
CA THR A 295 -9.37 -25.25 -9.08
C THR A 295 -10.71 -25.11 -9.77
N TYR A 296 -10.77 -24.28 -10.80
CA TYR A 296 -12.03 -23.98 -11.48
C TYR A 296 -11.81 -23.56 -12.93
N ARG A 297 -12.86 -23.65 -13.72
CA ARG A 297 -12.94 -23.07 -15.05
C ARG A 297 -13.69 -21.75 -14.99
N SER A 298 -13.11 -20.69 -15.55
CA SER A 298 -13.78 -19.40 -15.71
C SER A 298 -14.31 -19.25 -17.13
N HIS A 299 -15.57 -18.85 -17.26
CA HIS A 299 -16.23 -18.55 -18.53
C HIS A 299 -16.43 -17.04 -18.63
N ALA A 300 -15.74 -16.39 -19.57
CA ALA A 300 -15.84 -14.97 -19.84
C ALA A 300 -16.08 -14.73 -21.34
N ARG A 301 -16.48 -13.52 -21.72
CA ARG A 301 -16.63 -13.16 -23.14
C ARG A 301 -15.35 -13.30 -23.95
N SER A 302 -14.21 -13.21 -23.30
CA SER A 302 -12.87 -13.36 -23.91
C SER A 302 -12.45 -14.82 -24.12
N GLY A 303 -13.24 -15.78 -23.65
CA GLY A 303 -12.94 -17.21 -23.70
C GLY A 303 -12.97 -17.88 -22.34
N THR A 304 -12.61 -19.16 -22.34
CA THR A 304 -12.50 -19.99 -21.14
C THR A 304 -11.06 -20.11 -20.67
N ALA A 305 -10.88 -20.26 -19.36
CA ALA A 305 -9.55 -20.49 -18.76
C ALA A 305 -9.66 -21.41 -17.55
N LEU A 306 -8.70 -22.32 -17.42
CA LEU A 306 -8.47 -23.08 -16.19
C LEU A 306 -7.72 -22.20 -15.21
N ARG A 307 -8.17 -22.21 -13.95
CA ARG A 307 -7.63 -21.34 -12.91
C ARG A 307 -7.34 -22.11 -11.63
N SER A 308 -6.34 -21.64 -10.92
CA SER A 308 -5.98 -22.12 -9.58
C SER A 308 -5.81 -20.94 -8.65
N SER A 309 -6.48 -20.99 -7.49
CA SER A 309 -6.46 -19.94 -6.47
C SER A 309 -6.09 -20.56 -5.13
N LEU A 310 -5.03 -20.05 -4.51
CA LEU A 310 -4.63 -20.45 -3.17
C LEU A 310 -5.10 -19.40 -2.17
N TRP A 311 -6.01 -19.78 -1.31
CA TRP A 311 -6.55 -18.95 -0.24
C TRP A 311 -5.93 -19.33 1.10
N VAL A 312 -5.59 -18.32 1.90
CA VAL A 312 -5.05 -18.51 3.25
C VAL A 312 -5.93 -17.75 4.26
N HIS A 313 -6.12 -18.35 5.42
CA HIS A 313 -6.79 -17.71 6.54
C HIS A 313 -5.76 -16.87 7.29
N ASP A 314 -5.81 -15.55 7.10
CA ASP A 314 -4.90 -14.57 7.67
C ASP A 314 -5.62 -13.78 8.76
N GLY A 315 -5.27 -14.07 10.02
CA GLY A 315 -5.95 -13.49 11.17
C GLY A 315 -7.39 -13.96 11.29
N ALA A 316 -8.36 -13.09 10.98
CA ALA A 316 -9.79 -13.36 11.09
C ALA A 316 -10.47 -13.65 9.75
N GLN A 317 -9.76 -13.57 8.62
CA GLN A 317 -10.41 -13.65 7.29
C GLN A 317 -9.60 -14.45 6.27
N TRP A 318 -10.33 -15.00 5.28
CA TRP A 318 -9.72 -15.65 4.14
C TRP A 318 -9.26 -14.63 3.12
N ARG A 319 -8.01 -14.76 2.64
CA ARG A 319 -7.39 -13.88 1.64
C ARG A 319 -6.75 -14.70 0.53
N LEU A 320 -6.88 -14.21 -0.71
CA LEU A 320 -6.26 -14.80 -1.89
C LEU A 320 -4.75 -14.54 -1.87
N ARG A 321 -3.97 -15.60 -1.71
CA ARG A 321 -2.48 -15.53 -1.64
C ARG A 321 -1.81 -15.71 -2.99
N PHE A 322 -2.37 -16.58 -3.82
CA PHE A 322 -1.82 -16.87 -5.15
C PHE A 322 -2.93 -17.19 -6.15
N HIS A 323 -2.73 -16.74 -7.38
CA HIS A 323 -3.65 -17.03 -8.48
C HIS A 323 -2.88 -17.32 -9.76
N GLN A 324 -3.41 -18.24 -10.59
CA GLN A 324 -2.91 -18.52 -11.91
C GLN A 324 -4.06 -18.85 -12.84
N GLY A 325 -3.98 -18.37 -14.09
CA GLY A 325 -4.94 -18.70 -15.14
C GLY A 325 -4.25 -19.12 -16.43
N THR A 326 -4.72 -20.23 -17.03
CA THR A 326 -4.28 -20.73 -18.33
C THR A 326 -5.46 -20.77 -19.28
N PRO A 327 -5.45 -20.03 -20.40
CA PRO A 327 -6.51 -20.09 -21.40
C PRO A 327 -6.67 -21.53 -21.94
N GLU A 328 -7.91 -21.95 -22.12
CA GLU A 328 -8.20 -23.18 -22.87
C GLU A 328 -8.17 -22.88 -24.38
N ALA A 329 -7.63 -23.83 -25.17
CA ALA A 329 -7.46 -23.72 -26.62
C ALA A 329 -8.81 -23.78 -27.36
#